data_6118d5d3d91521562d365ef18e8c432f
#
_entry.id   6118d5d3d91521562d365ef18e8c432f
#
_cell.length_a   1.000
_cell.length_b   1.000
_cell.length_c   1.000
_cell.angle_alpha   90.00
_cell.angle_beta   90.00
_cell.angle_gamma   90.00
#
_symmetry.space_group_name_H-M   'P 1'
#
loop_
_entity.id
_entity.type
_entity.pdbx_description
1 polymer ?
#
loop_
_entity_poly.entity_id
_entity_poly.type
_entity_poly.pdbx_seq_one_letter_code
_entity_poly.pdbx_strand_id
1 'polypeptide(L)'
;MTTSEIATVLAWHDALNADDVDTLVDLSSDDIEIADADGAVQGLTALREWAGDFSDTVTVGRMYVHDGVVVFEQTLDDGTTQASAFRVVHDHVTSVFRHDDLASALAATDLTEDDLDE
;
A
#
# COMPACT_ATOMS: atom_id res chain seq x y z
N MET A 1 16.22 -0.24 -9.35
CA MET A 1 16.20 -1.39 -8.46
C MET A 1 14.91 -1.46 -7.69
N THR A 2 14.19 -2.51 -7.93
CA THR A 2 12.81 -2.65 -7.48
C THR A 2 12.68 -3.30 -6.11
N THR A 3 13.73 -4.02 -5.67
CA THR A 3 13.69 -4.81 -4.43
C THR A 3 13.48 -3.95 -3.18
N SER A 4 14.04 -2.75 -3.16
CA SER A 4 13.94 -1.89 -2.00
C SER A 4 12.53 -1.29 -1.83
N GLU A 5 11.86 -0.93 -2.92
CA GLU A 5 10.47 -0.48 -2.87
C GLU A 5 9.55 -1.61 -2.39
N ILE A 6 9.73 -2.80 -2.93
CA ILE A 6 8.93 -3.96 -2.54
C ILE A 6 9.16 -4.29 -1.07
N ALA A 7 10.41 -4.28 -0.62
CA ALA A 7 10.74 -4.56 0.78
C ALA A 7 10.08 -3.55 1.72
N THR A 8 10.09 -2.28 1.36
CA THR A 8 9.45 -1.21 2.14
C THR A 8 7.94 -1.44 2.23
N VAL A 9 7.29 -1.73 1.11
CA VAL A 9 5.83 -1.96 1.07
C VAL A 9 5.45 -3.20 1.87
N LEU A 10 6.22 -4.29 1.75
CA LEU A 10 5.95 -5.51 2.50
C LEU A 10 6.12 -5.29 4.00
N ALA A 11 7.17 -4.57 4.42
CA ALA A 11 7.38 -4.24 5.83
C ALA A 11 6.25 -3.35 6.37
N TRP A 12 5.82 -2.37 5.58
CA TRP A 12 4.70 -1.50 5.92
C TRP A 12 3.41 -2.32 6.13
N HIS A 13 3.17 -3.23 5.20
CA HIS A 13 1.98 -4.08 5.24
C HIS A 13 2.02 -5.07 6.41
N ASP A 14 3.18 -5.65 6.70
CA ASP A 14 3.36 -6.53 7.86
C ASP A 14 3.10 -5.78 9.16
N ALA A 15 3.57 -4.54 9.27
CA ALA A 15 3.31 -3.70 10.44
C ALA A 15 1.82 -3.43 10.61
N LEU A 16 1.12 -3.17 9.51
CA LEU A 16 -0.32 -2.95 9.54
C LEU A 16 -1.07 -4.20 10.03
N ASN A 17 -0.71 -5.37 9.50
CA ASN A 17 -1.33 -6.65 9.89
C ASN A 17 -1.04 -7.01 11.35
N ALA A 18 0.13 -6.61 11.85
CA ALA A 18 0.53 -6.90 13.24
C ALA A 18 0.04 -5.84 14.23
N ASP A 19 -0.66 -4.82 13.74
CA ASP A 19 -1.09 -3.67 14.55
C ASP A 19 0.10 -2.96 15.21
N ASP A 20 1.23 -2.94 14.52
CA ASP A 20 2.47 -2.30 14.97
C ASP A 20 2.54 -0.88 14.39
N VAL A 21 1.79 0.02 15.00
CA VAL A 21 1.63 1.39 14.51
C VAL A 21 2.94 2.16 14.53
N ASP A 22 3.81 1.93 15.49
CA ASP A 22 5.09 2.63 15.58
C ASP A 22 5.99 2.31 14.38
N THR A 23 6.08 1.05 13.99
CA THR A 23 6.84 0.64 12.79
C THR A 23 6.18 1.19 11.53
N LEU A 24 4.86 1.16 11.47
CA LEU A 24 4.09 1.70 10.34
C LEU A 24 4.43 3.18 10.12
N VAL A 25 4.46 3.96 11.20
CA VAL A 25 4.80 5.38 11.15
C VAL A 25 6.26 5.59 10.72
N ASP A 26 7.18 4.78 11.22
CA ASP A 26 8.60 4.87 10.86
C ASP A 26 8.83 4.61 9.36
N LEU A 27 7.99 3.78 8.73
CA LEU A 27 8.08 3.45 7.31
C LEU A 27 7.31 4.44 6.42
N SER A 28 6.69 5.45 6.99
CA SER A 28 5.83 6.39 6.27
C SER A 28 6.43 7.79 6.29
N SER A 29 6.19 8.56 5.21
CA SER A 29 6.58 9.96 5.19
C SER A 29 5.68 10.79 6.10
N ASP A 30 6.18 11.94 6.55
CA ASP A 30 5.42 12.84 7.44
C ASP A 30 4.12 13.33 6.81
N ASP A 31 4.07 13.40 5.49
CA ASP A 31 2.92 13.88 4.72
C ASP A 31 2.22 12.76 3.95
N ILE A 32 2.35 11.52 4.40
CA ILE A 32 1.73 10.37 3.73
C ILE A 32 0.25 10.62 3.46
N GLU A 33 -0.18 10.30 2.24
CA GLU A 33 -1.58 10.39 1.83
C GLU A 33 -2.19 9.00 1.72
N ILE A 34 -3.36 8.81 2.32
CA ILE A 34 -4.10 7.55 2.26
C ILE A 34 -5.46 7.86 1.67
N ALA A 35 -5.78 7.22 0.55
CA ALA A 35 -7.04 7.46 -0.16
C ALA A 35 -7.74 6.14 -0.51
N ASP A 36 -9.06 6.17 -0.47
CA ASP A 36 -9.91 5.08 -0.93
C ASP A 36 -11.16 5.68 -1.59
N ALA A 37 -12.17 4.84 -1.87
CA ALA A 37 -13.40 5.29 -2.52
C ALA A 37 -14.19 6.31 -1.67
N ASP A 38 -13.99 6.31 -0.36
CA ASP A 38 -14.73 7.19 0.57
C ASP A 38 -14.04 8.52 0.79
N GLY A 39 -12.77 8.66 0.41
CA GLY A 39 -12.05 9.92 0.58
C GLY A 39 -10.57 9.74 0.80
N ALA A 40 -9.91 10.81 1.21
CA ALA A 40 -8.47 10.83 1.45
C ALA A 40 -8.16 11.52 2.76
N VAL A 41 -7.11 11.04 3.45
CA VAL A 41 -6.56 11.65 4.65
C VAL A 41 -5.05 11.81 4.47
N GLN A 42 -4.44 12.72 5.21
CA GLN A 42 -3.03 13.04 5.05
C GLN A 42 -2.37 13.28 6.41
N GLY A 43 -1.11 12.84 6.50
CA GLY A 43 -0.27 13.06 7.67
C GLY A 43 -0.22 11.89 8.63
N LEU A 44 0.74 11.90 9.55
CA LEU A 44 0.98 10.79 10.46
C LEU A 44 -0.14 10.59 11.48
N THR A 45 -0.78 11.67 11.94
CA THR A 45 -1.93 11.56 12.85
C THR A 45 -3.08 10.83 12.17
N ALA A 46 -3.36 11.17 10.91
CA ALA A 46 -4.40 10.51 10.13
C ALA A 46 -4.04 9.04 9.87
N LEU A 47 -2.76 8.74 9.62
CA LEU A 47 -2.29 7.37 9.45
C LEU A 47 -2.54 6.54 10.72
N ARG A 48 -2.23 7.07 11.89
CA ARG A 48 -2.45 6.38 13.17
C ARG A 48 -3.93 6.08 13.38
N GLU A 49 -4.80 7.02 13.08
CA GLU A 49 -6.24 6.83 13.20
C GLU A 49 -6.76 5.78 12.21
N TRP A 50 -6.31 5.86 10.97
CA TRP A 50 -6.69 4.91 9.93
C TRP A 50 -6.24 3.50 10.29
N ALA A 51 -5.01 3.33 10.75
CA ALA A 51 -4.46 2.04 11.12
C ALA A 51 -5.18 1.45 12.34
N GLY A 52 -5.57 2.30 13.30
CA GLY A 52 -6.31 1.87 14.48
C GLY A 52 -7.71 1.36 14.15
N ASP A 53 -8.31 1.87 13.08
CA ASP A 53 -9.63 1.43 12.62
C ASP A 53 -9.55 0.22 11.68
N PHE A 54 -8.35 -0.14 11.23
CA PHE A 54 -8.16 -1.23 10.28
C PHE A 54 -8.15 -2.57 11.04
N SER A 55 -9.14 -3.39 10.80
CA SER A 55 -9.33 -4.65 11.55
C SER A 55 -9.10 -5.90 10.71
N ASP A 56 -8.97 -5.77 9.40
CA ASP A 56 -8.83 -6.92 8.51
C ASP A 56 -7.37 -7.34 8.37
N THR A 57 -7.12 -8.65 8.33
CA THR A 57 -5.82 -9.17 7.90
C THR A 57 -5.85 -9.33 6.39
N VAL A 58 -4.79 -8.90 5.74
CA VAL A 58 -4.71 -8.86 4.28
C VAL A 58 -3.59 -9.77 3.81
N THR A 59 -3.89 -10.61 2.82
CA THR A 59 -2.90 -11.45 2.15
C THR A 59 -2.50 -10.79 0.83
N VAL A 60 -1.20 -10.56 0.65
CA VAL A 60 -0.65 -9.94 -0.55
C VAL A 60 -0.52 -10.97 -1.67
N GLY A 61 -1.02 -10.63 -2.85
CA GLY A 61 -0.91 -11.46 -4.05
C GLY A 61 0.16 -10.93 -5.01
N ARG A 62 -0.22 -10.77 -6.28
CA ARG A 62 0.71 -10.30 -7.31
C ARG A 62 1.17 -8.88 -7.04
N MET A 63 2.44 -8.59 -7.28
CA MET A 63 3.03 -7.27 -7.11
C MET A 63 3.59 -6.76 -8.43
N TYR A 64 3.36 -5.49 -8.71
CA TYR A 64 3.86 -4.79 -9.87
C TYR A 64 4.67 -3.60 -9.37
N VAL A 65 5.83 -3.32 -9.98
CA VAL A 65 6.69 -2.23 -9.52
C VAL A 65 7.34 -1.51 -10.69
N HIS A 66 7.34 -0.17 -10.63
CA HIS A 66 7.98 0.68 -11.63
C HIS A 66 8.15 2.10 -11.04
N ASP A 67 9.36 2.64 -11.12
CA ASP A 67 9.68 4.03 -10.75
C ASP A 67 9.15 4.45 -9.35
N GLY A 68 9.34 3.59 -8.36
CA GLY A 68 8.94 3.89 -6.99
C GLY A 68 7.46 3.68 -6.71
N VAL A 69 6.70 3.18 -7.68
CA VAL A 69 5.28 2.84 -7.50
C VAL A 69 5.16 1.32 -7.41
N VAL A 70 4.49 0.85 -6.36
CA VAL A 70 4.22 -0.58 -6.16
C VAL A 70 2.71 -0.77 -6.10
N VAL A 71 2.19 -1.66 -6.93
CA VAL A 71 0.78 -2.05 -6.92
C VAL A 71 0.70 -3.53 -6.59
N PHE A 72 -0.18 -3.90 -5.67
CA PHE A 72 -0.40 -5.31 -5.41
C PHE A 72 -1.88 -5.63 -5.27
N GLU A 73 -2.20 -6.86 -5.65
CA GLU A 73 -3.52 -7.44 -5.42
C GLU A 73 -3.54 -7.99 -4.00
N GLN A 74 -4.63 -7.77 -3.28
CA GLN A 74 -4.76 -8.20 -1.90
C GLN A 74 -6.09 -8.91 -1.69
N THR A 75 -6.07 -9.89 -0.79
CA THR A 75 -7.26 -10.65 -0.39
C THR A 75 -7.54 -10.38 1.08
N LEU A 76 -8.75 -9.95 1.38
CA LEU A 76 -9.21 -9.70 2.74
C LEU A 76 -9.70 -11.00 3.40
N ASP A 77 -9.92 -10.96 4.72
CA ASP A 77 -10.35 -12.13 5.50
C ASP A 77 -11.65 -12.74 4.99
N ASP A 78 -12.54 -11.93 4.42
CA ASP A 78 -13.83 -12.39 3.89
C ASP A 78 -13.73 -12.93 2.46
N GLY A 79 -12.55 -13.03 1.88
CA GLY A 79 -12.32 -13.49 0.53
C GLY A 79 -12.46 -12.43 -0.55
N THR A 80 -12.75 -11.19 -0.18
CA THR A 80 -12.84 -10.07 -1.12
C THR A 80 -11.45 -9.72 -1.62
N THR A 81 -11.32 -9.46 -2.92
CA THR A 81 -10.06 -9.00 -3.51
C THR A 81 -10.14 -7.51 -3.83
N GLN A 82 -9.02 -6.85 -3.61
CA GLN A 82 -8.84 -5.43 -3.91
C GLN A 82 -7.43 -5.23 -4.42
N ALA A 83 -7.06 -4.01 -4.73
CA ALA A 83 -5.69 -3.67 -5.07
C ALA A 83 -5.30 -2.37 -4.38
N SER A 84 -4.02 -2.25 -4.05
CA SER A 84 -3.48 -1.03 -3.45
C SER A 84 -2.27 -0.57 -4.25
N ALA A 85 -2.18 0.74 -4.46
CA ALA A 85 -1.05 1.38 -5.10
C ALA A 85 -0.28 2.19 -4.06
N PHE A 86 1.02 1.94 -3.98
CA PHE A 86 1.91 2.59 -3.02
C PHE A 86 2.94 3.39 -3.78
N ARG A 87 3.26 4.58 -3.28
CA ARG A 87 4.42 5.33 -3.75
C ARG A 87 5.48 5.29 -2.68
N VAL A 88 6.71 4.93 -3.06
CA VAL A 88 7.85 4.82 -2.14
C VAL A 88 8.94 5.80 -2.59
N VAL A 89 9.36 6.65 -1.67
CA VAL A 89 10.45 7.61 -1.89
C VAL A 89 11.41 7.51 -0.71
N HIS A 90 12.70 7.30 -0.98
CA HIS A 90 13.73 7.18 0.06
C HIS A 90 13.38 6.17 1.16
N ASP A 91 12.86 5.00 0.74
CA ASP A 91 12.48 3.91 1.65
C ASP A 91 11.32 4.25 2.60
N HIS A 92 10.52 5.27 2.24
CA HIS A 92 9.30 5.61 2.98
C HIS A 92 8.10 5.58 2.04
N VAL A 93 6.98 5.10 2.55
CA VAL A 93 5.69 5.14 1.84
C VAL A 93 5.16 6.57 1.90
N THR A 94 4.93 7.19 0.75
CA THR A 94 4.42 8.56 0.67
C THR A 94 2.95 8.62 0.30
N SER A 95 2.40 7.57 -0.30
CA SER A 95 0.97 7.49 -0.58
C SER A 95 0.50 6.04 -0.67
N VAL A 96 -0.76 5.84 -0.30
CA VAL A 96 -1.48 4.56 -0.40
C VAL A 96 -2.83 4.85 -1.00
N PHE A 97 -3.09 4.32 -2.20
CA PHE A 97 -4.38 4.48 -2.86
C PHE A 97 -5.01 3.10 -3.03
N ARG A 98 -6.21 2.92 -2.49
CA ARG A 98 -6.94 1.66 -2.60
C ARG A 98 -7.89 1.72 -3.78
N HIS A 99 -7.93 0.62 -4.53
CA HIS A 99 -8.78 0.45 -5.69
C HIS A 99 -9.62 -0.82 -5.52
N ASP A 100 -10.77 -0.85 -6.17
CA ASP A 100 -11.69 -1.99 -6.08
C ASP A 100 -11.12 -3.24 -6.74
N ASP A 101 -10.26 -3.09 -7.74
CA ASP A 101 -9.65 -4.23 -8.42
C ASP A 101 -8.26 -3.87 -8.97
N LEU A 102 -7.53 -4.91 -9.37
CA LEU A 102 -6.16 -4.77 -9.86
C LEU A 102 -6.11 -3.96 -11.17
N ALA A 103 -7.07 -4.17 -12.08
CA ALA A 103 -7.09 -3.47 -13.35
C ALA A 103 -7.19 -1.95 -13.17
N SER A 104 -8.04 -1.50 -12.24
CA SER A 104 -8.18 -0.08 -11.92
C SER A 104 -6.90 0.50 -11.33
N ALA A 105 -6.24 -0.25 -10.45
CA ALA A 105 -4.99 0.20 -9.83
C ALA A 105 -3.88 0.31 -10.87
N LEU A 106 -3.75 -0.64 -11.77
CA LEU A 106 -2.75 -0.61 -12.83
C LEU A 106 -3.00 0.55 -13.80
N ALA A 107 -4.25 0.77 -14.18
CA ALA A 107 -4.61 1.88 -15.07
C ALA A 107 -4.29 3.24 -14.45
N ALA A 108 -4.56 3.40 -13.16
CA ALA A 108 -4.32 4.67 -12.45
C ALA A 108 -2.83 4.97 -12.30
N THR A 109 -1.98 3.96 -12.29
CA THR A 109 -0.53 4.09 -12.08
C THR A 109 0.28 3.92 -13.36
N ASP A 110 -0.37 3.63 -14.50
CA ASP A 110 0.29 3.34 -15.79
C ASP A 110 1.21 2.12 -15.76
N LEU A 111 0.99 1.20 -14.82
CA LEU A 111 1.72 -0.06 -14.76
C LEU A 111 1.08 -1.09 -15.69
N THR A 112 1.89 -2.02 -16.17
CA THR A 112 1.46 -3.08 -17.09
C THR A 112 1.93 -4.44 -16.61
N GLU A 113 1.56 -5.51 -17.33
CA GLU A 113 2.03 -6.85 -17.05
C GLU A 113 3.56 -6.96 -17.09
N ASP A 114 4.23 -6.08 -17.85
CA ASP A 114 5.70 -6.05 -17.92
C ASP A 114 6.32 -5.62 -16.58
N ASP A 115 5.57 -4.96 -15.72
CA ASP A 115 6.05 -4.49 -14.42
C ASP A 115 5.83 -5.53 -13.30
N LEU A 116 5.26 -6.67 -13.63
CA LEU A 116 5.03 -7.75 -12.66
C LEU A 116 6.34 -8.23 -12.08
N ASP A 117 6.42 -8.26 -10.76
CA ASP A 117 7.55 -8.79 -10.02
C ASP A 117 7.35 -10.30 -9.83
N GLU A 118 8.27 -11.07 -10.34
CA GLU A 118 8.20 -12.53 -10.25
C GLU A 118 9.25 -13.11 -9.32
#